data_83434ff08d95f25f729877bff738c504
#
_entry.id   83434ff08d95f25f729877bff738c504
#
_cell.length_a   1.000
_cell.length_b   1.000
_cell.length_c   1.000
_cell.angle_alpha   90.00
_cell.angle_beta   90.00
_cell.angle_gamma   90.00
#
_symmetry.space_group_name_H-M   'P 1'
#
loop_
_entity.id
_entity.type
_entity.pdbx_description
1 polymer ?
#
loop_
_entity_poly.entity_id
_entity_poly.type
_entity_poly.pdbx_seq_one_letter_code
_entity_poly.pdbx_strand_id
1 'polypeptide(L)'
;MRQVTLYRYSLPVEAGVALRNQRLKSREGLLVRLSEAGREGWGEIAPLPEFSRETLPEAQQAATDWLAAWQAGESPAESALPSVAFGLSCALAELDGTLPQAANYRSATLCNGDPDALFHALQSIPGEKVAKVKVGLYEAVRDGMIVNLLLEALPDLRLRLDANRSWTRAKADGFAKYVNPAWRDRILFLEEPCKTRDESRAFARDTGIAIAWDESVRDPDFRVEAEPGVAAIIIKPTLTGSLQR
;
A
#
# COMPACT_ATOMS: atom_id res chain seq x y z
N MET A 1 20.95 25.58 16.33
CA MET A 1 21.35 24.33 17.02
C MET A 1 20.31 23.27 16.65
N ARG A 2 20.76 22.08 16.27
CA ARG A 2 19.89 20.93 15.97
C ARG A 2 19.41 20.28 17.26
N GLN A 3 18.13 19.99 17.33
CA GLN A 3 17.51 19.26 18.45
C GLN A 3 16.69 18.10 17.91
N VAL A 4 16.67 16.99 18.62
CA VAL A 4 15.93 15.78 18.24
C VAL A 4 15.09 15.28 19.42
N THR A 5 13.93 14.71 19.12
CA THR A 5 13.14 13.95 20.08
C THR A 5 12.61 12.72 19.39
N LEU A 6 12.70 11.59 20.08
CA LEU A 6 12.13 10.32 19.63
C LEU A 6 11.06 9.88 20.64
N TYR A 7 9.82 9.79 20.18
CA TYR A 7 8.69 9.30 20.99
C TYR A 7 8.36 7.88 20.57
N ARG A 8 7.96 7.05 21.52
CA ARG A 8 7.35 5.75 21.25
C ARG A 8 5.87 5.81 21.56
N TYR A 9 5.05 5.23 20.70
CA TYR A 9 3.61 5.12 20.91
C TYR A 9 3.13 3.67 20.80
N SER A 10 2.00 3.38 21.43
CA SER A 10 1.25 2.14 21.29
C SER A 10 -0.24 2.50 21.26
N LEU A 11 -0.90 2.22 20.15
CA LEU A 11 -2.30 2.49 19.92
C LEU A 11 -3.09 1.16 19.94
N PRO A 12 -4.10 1.01 20.80
CA PRO A 12 -4.92 -0.19 20.80
C PRO A 12 -5.73 -0.29 19.50
N VAL A 13 -5.90 -1.50 19.01
CA VAL A 13 -6.76 -1.81 17.85
C VAL A 13 -7.93 -2.64 18.35
N GLU A 14 -9.09 -2.03 18.54
CA GLU A 14 -10.27 -2.65 19.20
C GLU A 14 -10.71 -3.97 18.55
N ALA A 15 -10.89 -3.99 17.25
CA ALA A 15 -11.26 -5.20 16.50
C ALA A 15 -10.10 -6.14 16.22
N GLY A 16 -8.86 -5.70 16.46
CA GLY A 16 -7.64 -6.34 16.00
C GLY A 16 -7.52 -6.33 14.48
N VAL A 17 -6.33 -6.11 13.96
CA VAL A 17 -6.04 -6.21 12.53
C VAL A 17 -5.52 -7.61 12.24
N ALA A 18 -6.21 -8.36 11.38
CA ALA A 18 -5.73 -9.66 10.93
C ALA A 18 -4.53 -9.46 10.00
N LEU A 19 -3.37 -9.94 10.41
CA LEU A 19 -2.18 -10.12 9.58
C LEU A 19 -2.16 -11.55 9.03
N ARG A 20 -1.09 -11.95 8.36
CA ARG A 20 -0.99 -13.28 7.72
C ARG A 20 -1.11 -14.42 8.75
N ASN A 21 -0.40 -14.33 9.87
CA ASN A 21 -0.30 -15.40 10.88
C ASN A 21 -0.77 -14.99 12.28
N GLN A 22 -1.07 -13.70 12.50
CA GLN A 22 -1.48 -13.20 13.80
C GLN A 22 -2.53 -12.08 13.68
N ARG A 23 -3.17 -11.80 14.80
CA ARG A 23 -4.04 -10.63 14.95
C ARG A 23 -3.31 -9.56 15.75
N LEU A 24 -3.09 -8.41 15.14
CA LEU A 24 -2.47 -7.26 15.78
C LEU A 24 -3.46 -6.61 16.75
N LYS A 25 -3.11 -6.59 18.03
CA LYS A 25 -3.94 -5.99 19.09
C LYS A 25 -3.59 -4.52 19.37
N SER A 26 -2.36 -4.13 19.04
CA SER A 26 -1.86 -2.76 19.18
C SER A 26 -1.00 -2.41 17.97
N ARG A 27 -1.06 -1.15 17.55
CA ARG A 27 -0.13 -0.58 16.58
C ARG A 27 0.93 0.21 17.32
N GLU A 28 2.17 -0.22 17.21
CA GLU A 28 3.31 0.44 17.82
C GLU A 28 4.18 1.10 16.77
N GLY A 29 4.82 2.20 17.15
CA GLY A 29 5.74 2.94 16.30
C GLY A 29 6.48 4.03 17.07
N LEU A 30 7.26 4.80 16.31
CA LEU A 30 8.03 5.93 16.82
C LEU A 30 7.63 7.18 16.05
N LEU A 31 7.62 8.32 16.75
CA LEU A 31 7.54 9.64 16.14
C LEU A 31 8.87 10.35 16.34
N VAL A 32 9.42 10.82 15.23
CA VAL A 32 10.66 11.62 15.21
C VAL A 32 10.26 13.09 15.12
N ARG A 33 10.85 13.93 15.95
CA ARG A 33 10.79 15.38 15.81
C ARG A 33 12.22 15.90 15.64
N LEU A 34 12.44 16.63 14.55
CA LEU A 34 13.65 17.39 14.27
C LEU A 34 13.36 18.88 14.46
N SER A 35 14.31 19.62 15.01
CA SER A 35 14.20 21.07 15.12
C SER A 35 15.53 21.72 14.81
N GLU A 36 15.53 22.74 13.95
CA GLU A 36 16.70 23.54 13.58
C GLU A 36 16.28 24.95 13.18
N ALA A 37 16.94 25.95 13.74
CA ALA A 37 16.71 27.37 13.39
C ALA A 37 15.24 27.83 13.48
N GLY A 38 14.51 27.34 14.49
CA GLY A 38 13.11 27.71 14.72
C GLY A 38 12.10 26.97 13.82
N ARG A 39 12.56 26.07 12.95
CA ARG A 39 11.71 25.18 12.16
C ARG A 39 11.62 23.81 12.79
N GLU A 40 10.56 23.10 12.52
CA GLU A 40 10.32 21.74 12.99
C GLU A 40 9.92 20.83 11.84
N GLY A 41 10.26 19.56 11.97
CA GLY A 41 9.81 18.53 11.04
C GLY A 41 9.52 17.23 11.79
N TRP A 42 8.47 16.54 11.38
CA TRP A 42 7.96 15.31 11.99
C TRP A 42 7.99 14.14 11.01
N GLY A 43 8.25 12.95 11.53
CA GLY A 43 8.17 11.72 10.77
C GLY A 43 7.77 10.55 11.65
N GLU A 44 7.13 9.56 11.04
CA GLU A 44 6.70 8.35 11.70
C GLU A 44 7.54 7.16 11.22
N ILE A 45 8.04 6.37 12.16
CA ILE A 45 8.76 5.11 11.94
C ILE A 45 7.91 3.99 12.52
N ALA A 46 7.24 3.23 11.67
CA ALA A 46 6.26 2.27 12.11
C ALA A 46 6.34 0.96 11.30
N PRO A 47 7.39 0.14 11.52
CA PRO A 47 7.48 -1.16 10.88
C PRO A 47 6.24 -2.00 11.19
N LEU A 48 5.74 -2.70 10.19
CA LEU A 48 4.57 -3.57 10.34
C LEU A 48 5.02 -5.02 10.50
N PRO A 49 4.70 -5.69 11.63
CA PRO A 49 5.02 -7.11 11.80
C PRO A 49 4.57 -7.94 10.61
N GLU A 50 5.36 -8.95 10.23
CA GLU A 50 5.16 -9.85 9.08
C GLU A 50 5.31 -9.22 7.68
N PHE A 51 5.36 -7.89 7.57
CA PHE A 51 5.53 -7.17 6.31
C PHE A 51 6.85 -6.43 6.21
N SER A 52 7.24 -5.71 7.27
CA SER A 52 8.56 -5.07 7.35
C SER A 52 9.65 -6.11 7.56
N ARG A 53 10.85 -5.80 7.05
CA ARG A 53 12.05 -6.62 7.26
C ARG A 53 12.56 -6.47 8.68
N GLU A 54 12.50 -5.25 9.18
CA GLU A 54 12.94 -4.84 10.52
C GLU A 54 11.83 -4.96 11.56
N THR A 55 12.26 -5.18 12.78
CA THR A 55 11.44 -5.07 13.99
C THR A 55 11.43 -3.65 14.53
N LEU A 56 10.49 -3.32 15.43
CA LEU A 56 10.46 -2.02 16.09
C LEU A 56 11.72 -1.74 16.94
N PRO A 57 12.29 -2.68 17.72
CA PRO A 57 13.55 -2.47 18.41
C PRO A 57 14.73 -2.15 17.48
N GLU A 58 14.87 -2.86 16.36
CA GLU A 58 15.90 -2.58 15.35
C GLU A 58 15.72 -1.20 14.73
N ALA A 59 14.49 -0.84 14.39
CA ALA A 59 14.15 0.47 13.86
C ALA A 59 14.45 1.58 14.89
N GLN A 60 14.15 1.36 16.16
CA GLN A 60 14.44 2.30 17.24
C GLN A 60 15.95 2.54 17.40
N GLN A 61 16.75 1.46 17.37
CA GLN A 61 18.21 1.59 17.47
C GLN A 61 18.79 2.39 16.30
N ALA A 62 18.41 2.01 15.07
CA ALA A 62 18.86 2.70 13.87
C ALA A 62 18.45 4.18 13.84
N ALA A 63 17.23 4.49 14.26
CA ALA A 63 16.77 5.87 14.38
C ALA A 63 17.56 6.65 15.43
N THR A 64 17.82 6.05 16.59
CA THR A 64 18.60 6.69 17.67
C THR A 64 20.01 7.05 17.22
N ASP A 65 20.69 6.12 16.56
CA ASP A 65 22.05 6.33 16.06
C ASP A 65 22.09 7.44 15.00
N TRP A 66 21.14 7.41 14.06
CA TRP A 66 21.01 8.44 13.03
C TRP A 66 20.74 9.83 13.63
N LEU A 67 19.81 9.90 14.58
CA LEU A 67 19.43 11.15 15.24
C LEU A 67 20.58 11.75 16.05
N ALA A 68 21.38 10.92 16.74
CA ALA A 68 22.56 11.37 17.48
C ALA A 68 23.60 12.00 16.55
N ALA A 69 23.90 11.38 15.42
CA ALA A 69 24.82 11.92 14.43
C ALA A 69 24.30 13.23 13.83
N TRP A 70 23.01 13.28 13.46
CA TRP A 70 22.40 14.50 12.93
C TRP A 70 22.44 15.66 13.95
N GLN A 71 22.14 15.38 15.22
CA GLN A 71 22.21 16.38 16.30
C GLN A 71 23.65 16.90 16.53
N ALA A 72 24.63 16.04 16.33
CA ALA A 72 26.04 16.42 16.38
C ALA A 72 26.50 17.32 15.22
N GLY A 73 25.64 17.56 14.24
CA GLY A 73 25.92 18.39 13.06
C GLY A 73 26.34 17.62 11.82
N GLU A 74 26.34 16.29 11.88
CA GLU A 74 26.68 15.44 10.74
C GLU A 74 25.53 15.41 9.71
N SER A 75 25.81 14.83 8.54
CA SER A 75 24.83 14.48 7.52
C SER A 75 24.84 12.96 7.35
N PRO A 76 24.12 12.24 8.25
CA PRO A 76 24.16 10.77 8.22
C PRO A 76 23.59 10.22 6.91
N ALA A 77 24.13 9.09 6.46
CA ALA A 77 23.60 8.38 5.29
C ALA A 77 22.16 7.90 5.56
N GLU A 78 21.43 7.67 4.47
CA GLU A 78 20.09 7.07 4.53
C GLU A 78 20.14 5.70 5.24
N SER A 79 19.16 5.44 6.09
CA SER A 79 19.04 4.15 6.77
C SER A 79 18.75 3.03 5.78
N ALA A 80 19.37 1.87 5.97
CA ALA A 80 19.06 0.66 5.21
C ALA A 80 17.70 0.04 5.59
N LEU A 81 17.10 0.47 6.71
CA LEU A 81 15.79 0.00 7.17
C LEU A 81 14.69 0.88 6.57
N PRO A 82 13.78 0.33 5.74
CA PRO A 82 12.81 1.13 4.98
C PRO A 82 11.93 2.03 5.84
N SER A 83 11.40 1.55 6.95
CA SER A 83 10.55 2.36 7.83
C SER A 83 11.31 3.54 8.45
N VAL A 84 12.57 3.33 8.81
CA VAL A 84 13.44 4.37 9.37
C VAL A 84 13.79 5.40 8.29
N ALA A 85 14.20 4.95 7.10
CA ALA A 85 14.49 5.82 5.97
C ALA A 85 13.27 6.69 5.61
N PHE A 86 12.07 6.10 5.57
CA PHE A 86 10.84 6.84 5.30
C PHE A 86 10.57 7.90 6.38
N GLY A 87 10.51 7.52 7.65
CA GLY A 87 10.20 8.44 8.74
C GLY A 87 11.20 9.60 8.86
N LEU A 88 12.49 9.32 8.75
CA LEU A 88 13.53 10.35 8.80
C LEU A 88 13.48 11.29 7.58
N SER A 89 13.25 10.76 6.38
CA SER A 89 13.12 11.59 5.18
C SER A 89 11.88 12.50 5.23
N CYS A 90 10.77 12.02 5.80
CA CYS A 90 9.58 12.85 6.03
C CYS A 90 9.89 14.00 7.01
N ALA A 91 10.55 13.70 8.13
CA ALA A 91 10.93 14.72 9.11
C ALA A 91 11.86 15.79 8.52
N LEU A 92 12.85 15.38 7.71
CA LEU A 92 13.73 16.31 6.99
C LEU A 92 12.97 17.14 5.97
N ALA A 93 12.10 16.51 5.16
CA ALA A 93 11.35 17.22 4.12
C ALA A 93 10.38 18.25 4.72
N GLU A 94 9.75 17.94 5.86
CA GLU A 94 8.92 18.90 6.58
C GLU A 94 9.76 20.04 7.18
N LEU A 95 10.90 19.72 7.84
CA LEU A 95 11.84 20.70 8.38
C LEU A 95 12.32 21.67 7.29
N ASP A 96 12.59 21.17 6.09
CA ASP A 96 13.07 21.95 4.95
C ASP A 96 11.95 22.65 4.16
N GLY A 97 10.69 22.37 4.50
CA GLY A 97 9.51 22.95 3.82
C GLY A 97 9.33 22.45 2.40
N THR A 98 9.82 21.25 2.07
CA THR A 98 9.73 20.65 0.73
C THR A 98 8.52 19.76 0.52
N LEU A 99 7.75 19.47 1.58
CA LEU A 99 6.52 18.69 1.47
C LEU A 99 5.45 19.46 0.68
N PRO A 100 4.71 18.80 -0.23
CA PRO A 100 3.58 19.41 -0.91
C PRO A 100 2.54 19.91 0.09
N GLN A 101 2.04 21.13 -0.14
CA GLN A 101 1.01 21.75 0.73
C GLN A 101 -0.40 21.21 0.46
N ALA A 102 -0.61 20.50 -0.64
CA ALA A 102 -1.88 19.90 -1.01
C ALA A 102 -1.68 18.50 -1.55
N ALA A 103 -2.60 17.62 -1.22
CA ALA A 103 -2.62 16.24 -1.71
C ALA A 103 -4.05 15.78 -1.98
N ASN A 104 -4.18 14.71 -2.77
CA ASN A 104 -5.45 14.03 -2.99
C ASN A 104 -5.60 12.90 -1.97
N TYR A 105 -6.47 13.10 -0.99
CA TYR A 105 -6.75 12.13 0.08
C TYR A 105 -7.98 11.25 -0.20
N ARG A 106 -8.41 11.11 -1.45
CA ARG A 106 -9.53 10.25 -1.80
C ARG A 106 -9.19 8.79 -1.55
N SER A 107 -10.07 8.11 -0.80
CA SER A 107 -9.94 6.68 -0.50
C SER A 107 -10.98 5.88 -1.27
N ALA A 108 -10.58 4.67 -1.71
CA ALA A 108 -11.53 3.68 -2.17
C ALA A 108 -12.24 3.03 -0.97
N THR A 109 -13.53 2.75 -1.07
CA THR A 109 -14.26 1.99 -0.07
C THR A 109 -13.71 0.57 0.01
N LEU A 110 -13.26 0.15 1.18
CA LEU A 110 -12.71 -1.20 1.38
C LEU A 110 -13.83 -2.22 1.60
N CYS A 111 -13.85 -3.27 0.80
CA CYS A 111 -14.68 -4.44 1.00
C CYS A 111 -13.94 -5.50 1.82
N ASN A 112 -14.41 -5.75 3.04
CA ASN A 112 -13.91 -6.78 3.94
C ASN A 112 -14.89 -7.96 4.00
N GLY A 113 -14.97 -8.73 2.91
CA GLY A 113 -15.48 -10.08 2.93
C GLY A 113 -16.95 -10.28 2.55
N ASP A 114 -17.89 -9.41 2.89
CA ASP A 114 -19.32 -9.56 2.55
C ASP A 114 -19.71 -8.68 1.34
N PRO A 115 -19.99 -9.28 0.17
CA PRO A 115 -20.42 -8.53 -1.02
C PRO A 115 -21.74 -7.77 -0.83
N ASP A 116 -22.67 -8.28 -0.03
CA ASP A 116 -23.96 -7.62 0.20
C ASP A 116 -23.80 -6.37 1.05
N ALA A 117 -22.97 -6.44 2.11
CA ALA A 117 -22.62 -5.28 2.90
C ALA A 117 -21.90 -4.21 2.08
N LEU A 118 -20.99 -4.60 1.17
CA LEU A 118 -20.36 -3.69 0.23
C LEU A 118 -21.39 -3.05 -0.71
N PHE A 119 -22.28 -3.83 -1.27
CA PHE A 119 -23.31 -3.33 -2.18
C PHE A 119 -24.15 -2.23 -1.51
N HIS A 120 -24.66 -2.49 -0.30
CA HIS A 120 -25.44 -1.50 0.45
C HIS A 120 -24.63 -0.24 0.79
N ALA A 121 -23.37 -0.39 1.20
CA ALA A 121 -22.50 0.76 1.47
C ALA A 121 -22.27 1.62 0.22
N LEU A 122 -22.05 0.98 -0.93
CA LEU A 122 -21.80 1.67 -2.20
C LEU A 122 -23.06 2.35 -2.78
N GLN A 123 -24.23 1.79 -2.56
CA GLN A 123 -25.48 2.41 -3.02
C GLN A 123 -25.70 3.80 -2.45
N SER A 124 -25.26 4.05 -1.22
CA SER A 124 -25.43 5.33 -0.53
C SER A 124 -24.46 6.41 -1.00
N ILE A 125 -23.40 6.06 -1.74
CA ILE A 125 -22.39 7.00 -2.23
C ILE A 125 -22.89 7.65 -3.52
N PRO A 126 -23.01 8.98 -3.60
CA PRO A 126 -23.42 9.65 -4.83
C PRO A 126 -22.29 9.69 -5.86
N GLY A 127 -22.66 9.61 -7.15
CA GLY A 127 -21.73 9.72 -8.28
C GLY A 127 -20.84 8.50 -8.48
N GLU A 128 -19.66 8.73 -9.03
CA GLU A 128 -18.68 7.68 -9.29
C GLU A 128 -18.22 7.00 -7.99
N LYS A 129 -18.30 5.69 -7.98
CA LYS A 129 -17.97 4.85 -6.82
C LYS A 129 -16.67 4.11 -7.08
N VAL A 130 -15.72 4.21 -6.16
CA VAL A 130 -14.48 3.42 -6.21
C VAL A 130 -14.41 2.52 -4.99
N ALA A 131 -14.29 1.21 -5.21
CA ALA A 131 -14.14 0.23 -4.13
C ALA A 131 -12.88 -0.62 -4.34
N LYS A 132 -12.22 -0.98 -3.23
CA LYS A 132 -11.16 -1.99 -3.21
C LYS A 132 -11.75 -3.31 -2.71
N VAL A 133 -11.61 -4.36 -3.49
CA VAL A 133 -12.10 -5.71 -3.18
C VAL A 133 -10.92 -6.67 -3.15
N LYS A 134 -10.77 -7.40 -2.05
CA LYS A 134 -9.81 -8.48 -1.97
C LYS A 134 -10.34 -9.72 -2.66
N VAL A 135 -9.57 -10.26 -3.60
CA VAL A 135 -9.83 -11.49 -4.34
C VAL A 135 -8.73 -12.51 -4.04
N GLY A 136 -8.91 -13.75 -4.45
CA GLY A 136 -7.92 -14.80 -4.23
C GLY A 136 -7.98 -15.47 -2.85
N LEU A 137 -8.96 -15.10 -2.02
CA LEU A 137 -9.27 -15.80 -0.77
C LEU A 137 -10.09 -17.07 -0.98
N TYR A 138 -10.83 -17.10 -2.07
CA TYR A 138 -11.68 -18.21 -2.50
C TYR A 138 -11.28 -18.67 -3.91
N GLU A 139 -12.14 -19.49 -4.54
CA GLU A 139 -11.91 -19.90 -5.92
C GLU A 139 -12.01 -18.70 -6.88
N ALA A 140 -11.05 -18.57 -7.77
CA ALA A 140 -10.95 -17.45 -8.71
C ALA A 140 -12.21 -17.27 -9.59
N VAL A 141 -12.86 -18.37 -9.96
CA VAL A 141 -14.15 -18.38 -10.69
C VAL A 141 -15.24 -17.68 -9.87
N ARG A 142 -15.34 -17.97 -8.57
CA ARG A 142 -16.30 -17.32 -7.66
C ARG A 142 -16.02 -15.82 -7.55
N ASP A 143 -14.75 -15.45 -7.39
CA ASP A 143 -14.36 -14.04 -7.32
C ASP A 143 -14.74 -13.31 -8.62
N GLY A 144 -14.54 -13.93 -9.79
CA GLY A 144 -14.98 -13.40 -11.08
C GLY A 144 -16.48 -13.18 -11.18
N MET A 145 -17.27 -14.14 -10.70
CA MET A 145 -18.73 -14.02 -10.65
C MET A 145 -19.19 -12.86 -9.75
N ILE A 146 -18.60 -12.73 -8.56
CA ILE A 146 -18.92 -11.65 -7.60
C ILE A 146 -18.57 -10.28 -8.21
N VAL A 147 -17.38 -10.14 -8.77
CA VAL A 147 -16.95 -8.91 -9.44
C VAL A 147 -17.91 -8.56 -10.58
N ASN A 148 -18.29 -9.53 -11.39
CA ASN A 148 -19.25 -9.34 -12.48
C ASN A 148 -20.61 -8.84 -11.98
N LEU A 149 -21.15 -9.46 -10.93
CA LEU A 149 -22.42 -9.07 -10.32
C LEU A 149 -22.38 -7.63 -9.77
N LEU A 150 -21.29 -7.25 -9.10
CA LEU A 150 -21.11 -5.89 -8.58
C LEU A 150 -21.08 -4.86 -9.72
N LEU A 151 -20.34 -5.15 -10.78
CA LEU A 151 -20.25 -4.27 -11.95
C LEU A 151 -21.59 -4.18 -12.71
N GLU A 152 -22.36 -5.26 -12.77
CA GLU A 152 -23.70 -5.26 -13.37
C GLU A 152 -24.68 -4.42 -12.55
N ALA A 153 -24.72 -4.65 -11.25
CA ALA A 153 -25.67 -4.01 -10.35
C ALA A 153 -25.39 -2.51 -10.10
N LEU A 154 -24.15 -2.07 -10.24
CA LEU A 154 -23.70 -0.69 -9.98
C LEU A 154 -22.96 -0.13 -11.21
N PRO A 155 -23.67 0.51 -12.15
CA PRO A 155 -23.06 1.04 -13.40
C PRO A 155 -21.93 2.05 -13.16
N ASP A 156 -22.00 2.84 -12.09
CA ASP A 156 -21.01 3.87 -11.74
C ASP A 156 -19.84 3.33 -10.89
N LEU A 157 -19.80 2.01 -10.65
CA LEU A 157 -18.77 1.38 -9.85
C LEU A 157 -17.49 1.16 -10.66
N ARG A 158 -16.36 1.56 -10.09
CA ARG A 158 -15.02 1.19 -10.50
C ARG A 158 -14.33 0.40 -9.41
N LEU A 159 -13.62 -0.64 -9.78
CA LEU A 159 -13.00 -1.57 -8.84
C LEU A 159 -11.48 -1.50 -8.88
N ARG A 160 -10.89 -1.55 -7.70
CA ARG A 160 -9.48 -1.90 -7.47
C ARG A 160 -9.49 -3.28 -6.82
N LEU A 161 -8.87 -4.25 -7.45
CA LEU A 161 -8.85 -5.63 -6.98
C LEU A 161 -7.46 -5.98 -6.46
N ASP A 162 -7.40 -6.86 -5.46
CA ASP A 162 -6.12 -7.29 -4.87
C ASP A 162 -6.11 -8.80 -4.68
N ALA A 163 -5.27 -9.48 -5.45
CA ALA A 163 -5.14 -10.93 -5.44
C ALA A 163 -3.92 -11.42 -4.62
N ASN A 164 -3.03 -10.54 -4.19
CA ASN A 164 -1.83 -10.84 -3.40
C ASN A 164 -1.02 -12.02 -3.96
N ARG A 165 -0.79 -12.09 -5.27
CA ARG A 165 -0.07 -13.18 -5.96
C ARG A 165 -0.64 -14.58 -5.71
N SER A 166 -1.92 -14.71 -5.38
CA SER A 166 -2.50 -15.99 -4.96
C SER A 166 -2.77 -16.95 -6.13
N TRP A 167 -2.88 -16.44 -7.35
CA TRP A 167 -3.29 -17.24 -8.49
C TRP A 167 -2.13 -17.79 -9.31
N THR A 168 -2.33 -19.00 -9.85
CA THR A 168 -1.63 -19.44 -11.05
C THR A 168 -2.24 -18.73 -12.26
N ARG A 169 -1.55 -18.72 -13.39
CA ARG A 169 -2.09 -18.15 -14.63
C ARG A 169 -3.45 -18.75 -14.99
N ALA A 170 -3.63 -20.05 -14.88
CA ALA A 170 -4.91 -20.72 -15.18
C ALA A 170 -6.06 -20.25 -14.26
N LYS A 171 -5.78 -20.01 -12.96
CA LYS A 171 -6.77 -19.44 -12.04
C LYS A 171 -7.13 -18.00 -12.40
N ALA A 172 -6.13 -17.18 -12.75
CA ALA A 172 -6.36 -15.81 -13.21
C ALA A 172 -7.23 -15.77 -14.50
N ASP A 173 -6.96 -16.65 -15.45
CA ASP A 173 -7.78 -16.80 -16.66
C ASP A 173 -9.21 -17.24 -16.30
N GLY A 174 -9.35 -18.15 -15.33
CA GLY A 174 -10.63 -18.57 -14.78
C GLY A 174 -11.44 -17.42 -14.19
N PHE A 175 -10.79 -16.53 -13.44
CA PHE A 175 -11.39 -15.28 -12.96
C PHE A 175 -11.90 -14.42 -14.13
N ALA A 176 -11.01 -14.11 -15.08
CA ALA A 176 -11.32 -13.22 -16.20
C ALA A 176 -12.45 -13.73 -17.09
N LYS A 177 -12.60 -15.06 -17.22
CA LYS A 177 -13.68 -15.70 -18.00
C LYS A 177 -15.07 -15.33 -17.50
N TYR A 178 -15.22 -15.08 -16.21
CA TYR A 178 -16.52 -14.74 -15.60
C TYR A 178 -16.76 -13.23 -15.44
N VAL A 179 -15.81 -12.40 -15.86
CA VAL A 179 -15.99 -10.94 -15.94
C VAL A 179 -16.35 -10.57 -17.37
N ASN A 180 -17.53 -9.97 -17.56
CA ASN A 180 -17.98 -9.52 -18.87
C ASN A 180 -16.93 -8.61 -19.52
N PRO A 181 -16.49 -8.92 -20.75
CA PRO A 181 -15.50 -8.09 -21.44
C PRO A 181 -15.88 -6.61 -21.56
N ALA A 182 -17.18 -6.29 -21.69
CA ALA A 182 -17.68 -4.91 -21.79
C ALA A 182 -17.52 -4.09 -20.50
N TRP A 183 -17.20 -4.72 -19.38
CA TRP A 183 -17.06 -4.05 -18.08
C TRP A 183 -15.64 -4.09 -17.52
N ARG A 184 -14.69 -4.72 -18.23
CA ARG A 184 -13.31 -4.88 -17.76
C ARG A 184 -12.57 -3.54 -17.61
N ASP A 185 -12.94 -2.53 -18.40
CA ASP A 185 -12.43 -1.16 -18.30
C ASP A 185 -12.80 -0.46 -16.99
N ARG A 186 -13.85 -0.96 -16.30
CA ARG A 186 -14.24 -0.49 -14.96
C ARG A 186 -13.45 -1.16 -13.84
N ILE A 187 -12.64 -2.16 -14.12
CA ILE A 187 -11.60 -2.64 -13.23
C ILE A 187 -10.39 -1.72 -13.46
N LEU A 188 -10.19 -0.75 -12.55
CA LEU A 188 -9.10 0.21 -12.65
C LEU A 188 -7.75 -0.50 -12.69
N PHE A 189 -7.60 -1.53 -11.90
CA PHE A 189 -6.48 -2.47 -11.90
C PHE A 189 -6.74 -3.68 -10.99
N LEU A 190 -5.99 -4.74 -11.25
CA LEU A 190 -5.88 -5.93 -10.40
C LEU A 190 -4.43 -6.03 -9.90
N GLU A 191 -4.24 -5.86 -8.58
CA GLU A 191 -2.92 -5.92 -7.95
C GLU A 191 -2.39 -7.35 -7.97
N GLU A 192 -1.19 -7.54 -8.54
CA GLU A 192 -0.40 -8.79 -8.52
C GLU A 192 -1.26 -10.07 -8.67
N PRO A 193 -1.96 -10.29 -9.81
CA PRO A 193 -2.84 -11.44 -9.95
C PRO A 193 -2.11 -12.77 -9.88
N CYS A 194 -0.95 -12.88 -10.51
CA CYS A 194 -0.20 -14.12 -10.64
C CYS A 194 1.06 -14.15 -9.76
N LYS A 195 1.65 -15.33 -9.64
CA LYS A 195 2.84 -15.55 -8.81
C LYS A 195 4.09 -14.85 -9.35
N THR A 196 4.15 -14.64 -10.66
CA THR A 196 5.28 -13.98 -11.32
C THR A 196 4.84 -12.74 -12.09
N ARG A 197 5.77 -11.79 -12.26
CA ARG A 197 5.52 -10.58 -13.06
C ARG A 197 5.17 -10.90 -14.51
N ASP A 198 5.83 -11.89 -15.10
CA ASP A 198 5.61 -12.26 -16.51
C ASP A 198 4.22 -12.89 -16.73
N GLU A 199 3.76 -13.73 -15.81
CA GLU A 199 2.39 -14.27 -15.85
C GLU A 199 1.35 -13.15 -15.68
N SER A 200 1.59 -12.17 -14.80
CA SER A 200 0.70 -11.02 -14.61
C SER A 200 0.66 -10.12 -15.85
N ARG A 201 1.79 -9.86 -16.50
CA ARG A 201 1.86 -9.14 -17.78
C ARG A 201 1.09 -9.87 -18.89
N ALA A 202 1.33 -11.16 -19.00
CA ALA A 202 0.62 -11.98 -19.98
C ALA A 202 -0.89 -12.00 -19.72
N PHE A 203 -1.32 -12.09 -18.47
CA PHE A 203 -2.73 -11.98 -18.09
C PHE A 203 -3.34 -10.64 -18.55
N ALA A 204 -2.69 -9.52 -18.24
CA ALA A 204 -3.18 -8.19 -18.64
C ALA A 204 -3.34 -8.07 -20.17
N ARG A 205 -2.32 -8.49 -20.92
CA ARG A 205 -2.32 -8.46 -22.37
C ARG A 205 -3.46 -9.31 -22.96
N ASP A 206 -3.65 -10.52 -22.45
CA ASP A 206 -4.56 -11.51 -23.06
C ASP A 206 -6.01 -11.28 -22.64
N THR A 207 -6.27 -10.65 -21.49
CA THR A 207 -7.61 -10.41 -20.96
C THR A 207 -8.12 -8.97 -21.12
N GLY A 208 -7.21 -8.01 -21.31
CA GLY A 208 -7.52 -6.58 -21.30
C GLY A 208 -7.85 -6.02 -19.90
N ILE A 209 -7.67 -6.81 -18.83
CA ILE A 209 -7.80 -6.33 -17.45
C ILE A 209 -6.47 -5.73 -17.04
N ALA A 210 -6.45 -4.43 -16.73
CA ALA A 210 -5.25 -3.75 -16.28
C ALA A 210 -4.76 -4.29 -14.93
N ILE A 211 -3.45 -4.31 -14.74
CA ILE A 211 -2.83 -4.74 -13.48
C ILE A 211 -2.14 -3.59 -12.75
N ALA A 212 -1.79 -3.82 -11.50
CA ALA A 212 -0.90 -2.96 -10.73
C ALA A 212 0.21 -3.76 -10.04
N TRP A 213 1.35 -3.11 -9.82
CA TRP A 213 2.46 -3.68 -9.04
C TRP A 213 2.33 -3.27 -7.57
N ASP A 214 2.43 -4.21 -6.64
CA ASP A 214 2.48 -4.00 -5.19
C ASP A 214 3.74 -4.65 -4.61
N GLU A 215 3.75 -5.95 -4.42
CA GLU A 215 4.89 -6.65 -3.84
C GLU A 215 6.14 -6.53 -4.69
N SER A 216 5.99 -6.53 -6.01
CA SER A 216 7.10 -6.37 -6.97
C SER A 216 7.85 -5.04 -6.84
N VAL A 217 7.20 -3.98 -6.35
CA VAL A 217 7.83 -2.66 -6.17
C VAL A 217 9.03 -2.72 -5.23
N ARG A 218 9.05 -3.71 -4.33
CA ARG A 218 10.11 -3.91 -3.33
C ARG A 218 11.25 -4.82 -3.81
N ASP A 219 11.12 -5.41 -4.99
CA ASP A 219 12.17 -6.23 -5.57
C ASP A 219 13.37 -5.36 -5.95
N PRO A 220 14.62 -5.79 -5.71
CA PRO A 220 15.81 -4.96 -5.97
C PRO A 220 16.00 -4.58 -7.44
N ASP A 221 15.47 -5.41 -8.35
CA ASP A 221 15.54 -5.21 -9.82
C ASP A 221 14.35 -4.41 -10.36
N PHE A 222 13.37 -4.06 -9.51
CA PHE A 222 12.19 -3.31 -9.96
C PHE A 222 12.58 -1.90 -10.41
N ARG A 223 12.02 -1.48 -11.55
CA ARG A 223 12.11 -0.11 -12.04
C ARG A 223 10.73 0.40 -12.39
N VAL A 224 10.50 1.68 -12.10
CA VAL A 224 9.24 2.35 -12.45
C VAL A 224 9.32 2.74 -13.92
N GLU A 225 8.63 1.99 -14.75
CA GLU A 225 8.57 2.21 -16.21
C GLU A 225 7.12 2.12 -16.67
N ALA A 226 6.80 2.84 -17.74
CA ALA A 226 5.50 2.70 -18.39
C ALA A 226 5.43 1.36 -19.12
N GLU A 227 4.57 0.46 -18.67
CA GLU A 227 4.38 -0.87 -19.24
C GLU A 227 2.95 -1.01 -19.79
N PRO A 228 2.76 -1.57 -21.00
CA PRO A 228 1.43 -1.88 -21.51
C PRO A 228 0.65 -2.81 -20.56
N GLY A 229 -0.59 -2.45 -20.24
CA GLY A 229 -1.44 -3.22 -19.33
C GLY A 229 -1.19 -2.98 -17.84
N VAL A 230 -0.18 -2.19 -17.46
CA VAL A 230 0.07 -1.77 -16.08
C VAL A 230 -0.51 -0.38 -15.86
N ALA A 231 -1.54 -0.27 -15.02
CA ALA A 231 -2.24 0.99 -14.77
C ALA A 231 -1.76 1.75 -13.53
N ALA A 232 -1.13 1.05 -12.58
CA ALA A 232 -0.74 1.65 -11.30
C ALA A 232 0.43 0.93 -10.64
N ILE A 233 1.04 1.64 -9.69
CA ILE A 233 2.03 1.13 -8.74
C ILE A 233 1.49 1.41 -7.34
N ILE A 234 1.45 0.41 -6.50
CA ILE A 234 1.01 0.51 -5.11
C ILE A 234 2.22 0.77 -4.23
N ILE A 235 2.27 1.93 -3.65
CA ILE A 235 3.38 2.33 -2.79
C ILE A 235 2.95 2.19 -1.33
N LYS A 236 3.71 1.40 -0.57
CA LYS A 236 3.63 1.29 0.88
C LYS A 236 4.90 1.91 1.47
N PRO A 237 4.89 3.21 1.80
CA PRO A 237 6.13 3.96 2.09
C PRO A 237 7.00 3.32 3.16
N THR A 238 6.41 2.90 4.28
CA THR A 238 7.11 2.19 5.36
C THR A 238 7.85 0.92 4.92
N LEU A 239 7.41 0.29 3.81
CA LEU A 239 8.05 -0.90 3.24
C LEU A 239 8.97 -0.57 2.07
N THR A 240 8.84 0.62 1.50
CA THR A 240 9.58 1.05 0.31
C THR A 240 10.87 1.77 0.67
N GLY A 241 10.82 2.72 1.57
CA GLY A 241 11.98 3.51 1.99
C GLY A 241 11.74 5.02 1.97
N SER A 242 12.80 5.80 1.75
CA SER A 242 12.76 7.27 1.81
C SER A 242 11.89 7.90 0.71
N LEU A 243 11.57 9.19 0.90
CA LEU A 243 10.87 10.01 -0.12
C LEU A 243 11.66 10.17 -1.43
N GLN A 244 12.98 9.97 -1.39
CA GLN A 244 13.87 10.09 -2.54
C GLN A 244 13.92 8.83 -3.40
N ARG A 245 13.48 7.70 -2.88
CA ARG A 245 13.44 6.44 -3.59
C ARG A 245 12.28 6.38 -4.58
#